data_ae25c71f0c176e15e997279c5761baff
#
_entry.id   ae25c71f0c176e15e997279c5761baff
#
_cell.length_a   1.000
_cell.length_b   1.000
_cell.length_c   1.000
_cell.angle_alpha   90.00
_cell.angle_beta   90.00
_cell.angle_gamma   90.00
#
_symmetry.space_group_name_H-M   'P 1'
#
loop_
_entity.id
_entity.type
_entity.pdbx_description
1 polymer ?
#
loop_
_entity_poly.entity_id
_entity_poly.type
_entity_poly.pdbx_seq_one_letter_code
_entity_poly.pdbx_strand_id
1 'polypeptide(L)'
;MNTTGLRLVLDTNILIAIIGRKSPFRWVFDQLLTGQIILCVSNEILLEYQEVLARKTSREVADNISNFLTAHPFVEKIDTFYQFRLISEDEDDNKFVDCAIAANAACLVSNDRHFQILKHFDFPKVNVLTLSEFLQQFG
;
A
#
# COMPACT_ATOMS: atom_id res chain seq x y z
N MET A 1 0.94 15.45 -13.64
CA MET A 1 1.12 15.76 -12.22
C MET A 1 2.42 15.16 -11.72
N ASN A 2 3.11 15.88 -10.85
CA ASN A 2 4.39 15.42 -10.32
C ASN A 2 4.16 14.44 -9.16
N THR A 3 4.62 13.18 -9.33
CA THR A 3 4.52 12.14 -8.30
C THR A 3 5.90 11.77 -7.73
N THR A 4 6.97 12.55 -8.05
CA THR A 4 8.32 12.21 -7.63
C THR A 4 8.42 12.11 -6.11
N GLY A 5 8.79 10.92 -5.63
CA GLY A 5 8.94 10.65 -4.21
C GLY A 5 7.62 10.60 -3.44
N LEU A 6 6.48 10.40 -4.12
CA LEU A 6 5.19 10.31 -3.46
C LEU A 6 5.12 9.05 -2.58
N ARG A 7 4.98 9.25 -1.29
CA ARG A 7 4.98 8.17 -0.30
C ARG A 7 3.59 7.58 -0.16
N LEU A 8 3.44 6.28 -0.42
CA LEU A 8 2.16 5.58 -0.40
C LEU A 8 2.20 4.35 0.46
N VAL A 9 1.04 3.98 0.99
CA VAL A 9 0.78 2.63 1.49
C VAL A 9 -0.30 2.03 0.62
N LEU A 10 -0.09 0.81 0.15
CA LEU A 10 -1.05 0.10 -0.69
C LEU A 10 -1.65 -1.07 0.07
N ASP A 11 -2.99 -1.13 0.12
CA ASP A 11 -3.70 -2.32 0.57
C ASP A 11 -3.33 -3.49 -0.36
N THR A 12 -3.36 -4.70 0.17
CA THR A 12 -2.91 -5.90 -0.54
C THR A 12 -3.59 -6.07 -1.90
N ASN A 13 -4.90 -5.86 -1.98
CA ASN A 13 -5.63 -6.03 -3.24
C ASN A 13 -5.24 -4.97 -4.27
N ILE A 14 -4.83 -3.79 -3.83
CA ILE A 14 -4.31 -2.76 -4.74
C ILE A 14 -2.96 -3.21 -5.32
N LEU A 15 -2.07 -3.72 -4.47
CA LEU A 15 -0.78 -4.24 -4.96
C LEU A 15 -1.01 -5.31 -6.04
N ILE A 16 -1.91 -6.26 -5.78
CA ILE A 16 -2.22 -7.32 -6.75
C ILE A 16 -2.75 -6.73 -8.05
N ALA A 17 -3.58 -5.70 -7.97
CA ALA A 17 -4.18 -5.06 -9.16
C ALA A 17 -3.15 -4.39 -10.05
N ILE A 18 -2.02 -3.91 -9.51
CA ILE A 18 -1.05 -3.11 -10.27
C ILE A 18 0.15 -3.91 -10.77
N ILE A 19 0.44 -5.09 -10.22
CA ILE A 19 1.67 -5.83 -10.56
C ILE A 19 1.58 -6.61 -11.88
N GLY A 20 0.39 -6.92 -12.37
CA GLY A 20 0.25 -7.68 -13.60
C GLY A 20 0.74 -6.88 -14.81
N ARG A 21 1.52 -7.54 -15.70
CA ARG A 21 2.08 -6.86 -16.88
C ARG A 21 1.01 -6.33 -17.83
N LYS A 22 -0.14 -6.98 -17.84
CA LYS A 22 -1.28 -6.59 -18.70
C LYS A 22 -2.33 -5.79 -17.94
N SER A 23 -2.07 -5.47 -16.67
CA SER A 23 -3.01 -4.70 -15.89
C SER A 23 -3.15 -3.28 -16.45
N PRO A 24 -4.37 -2.74 -16.55
CA PRO A 24 -4.56 -1.33 -16.93
C PRO A 24 -3.96 -0.37 -15.89
N PHE A 25 -3.63 -0.87 -14.70
CA PHE A 25 -3.05 -0.08 -13.60
C PHE A 25 -1.54 -0.30 -13.45
N ARG A 26 -0.92 -1.01 -14.39
CA ARG A 26 0.52 -1.32 -14.33
C ARG A 26 1.39 -0.08 -14.22
N TRP A 27 0.94 1.06 -14.76
CA TRP A 27 1.72 2.29 -14.70
C TRP A 27 2.02 2.73 -13.25
N VAL A 28 1.16 2.37 -12.28
CA VAL A 28 1.43 2.65 -10.86
C VAL A 28 2.67 1.89 -10.41
N PHE A 29 2.78 0.62 -10.80
CA PHE A 29 3.97 -0.18 -10.50
C PHE A 29 5.21 0.39 -11.19
N ASP A 30 5.07 0.83 -12.43
CA ASP A 30 6.17 1.45 -13.18
C ASP A 30 6.67 2.72 -12.51
N GLN A 31 5.78 3.51 -11.89
CA GLN A 31 6.15 4.68 -11.10
C GLN A 31 6.98 4.30 -9.87
N LEU A 32 6.69 3.15 -9.27
CA LEU A 32 7.50 2.63 -8.17
C LEU A 32 8.90 2.25 -8.66
N LEU A 33 9.00 1.64 -9.84
CA LEU A 33 10.29 1.25 -10.39
C LEU A 33 11.24 2.43 -10.60
N THR A 34 10.70 3.60 -10.91
CA THR A 34 11.49 4.80 -11.21
C THR A 34 11.62 5.78 -10.06
N GLY A 35 11.01 5.50 -8.90
CA GLY A 35 11.08 6.37 -7.74
C GLY A 35 10.10 7.53 -7.73
N GLN A 36 9.19 7.59 -8.70
CA GLN A 36 8.10 8.56 -8.67
C GLN A 36 7.19 8.29 -7.48
N ILE A 37 7.03 7.01 -7.12
CA ILE A 37 6.31 6.55 -5.95
C ILE A 37 7.29 5.82 -5.05
N ILE A 38 7.18 6.07 -3.75
CA ILE A 38 7.88 5.35 -2.71
C ILE A 38 6.83 4.51 -1.97
N LEU A 39 6.96 3.19 -2.06
CA LEU A 39 6.05 2.29 -1.37
C LEU A 39 6.54 2.09 0.06
N CYS A 40 5.71 2.46 1.03
CA CYS A 40 6.01 2.29 2.45
C CYS A 40 5.36 0.99 2.94
N VAL A 41 6.14 0.14 3.58
CA VAL A 41 5.69 -1.17 4.06
C VAL A 41 6.24 -1.44 5.45
N SER A 42 5.47 -2.19 6.26
CA SER A 42 5.97 -2.77 7.50
C SER A 42 6.23 -4.26 7.28
N ASN A 43 6.87 -4.92 8.26
CA ASN A 43 7.03 -6.38 8.21
C ASN A 43 5.70 -7.09 8.11
N GLU A 44 4.70 -6.64 8.86
CA GLU A 44 3.37 -7.24 8.86
C GLU A 44 2.71 -7.13 7.48
N ILE A 45 2.87 -5.98 6.83
CA ILE A 45 2.35 -5.77 5.47
C ILE A 45 3.05 -6.69 4.47
N LEU A 46 4.38 -6.80 4.54
CA LEU A 46 5.12 -7.68 3.65
C LEU A 46 4.70 -9.14 3.81
N LEU A 47 4.46 -9.59 5.03
CA LEU A 47 3.98 -10.94 5.29
C LEU A 47 2.60 -11.16 4.68
N GLU A 48 1.69 -10.20 4.82
CA GLU A 48 0.36 -10.32 4.21
C GLU A 48 0.44 -10.32 2.69
N TYR A 49 1.26 -9.46 2.11
CA TYR A 49 1.45 -9.46 0.65
C TYR A 49 1.87 -10.84 0.16
N GLN A 50 2.85 -11.45 0.80
CA GLN A 50 3.35 -12.77 0.41
C GLN A 50 2.27 -13.84 0.58
N GLU A 51 1.58 -13.85 1.70
CA GLU A 51 0.54 -14.83 2.00
C GLU A 51 -0.59 -14.76 0.97
N VAL A 52 -1.10 -13.57 0.69
CA VAL A 52 -2.22 -13.39 -0.23
C VAL A 52 -1.80 -13.65 -1.67
N LEU A 53 -0.61 -13.23 -2.08
CA LEU A 53 -0.08 -13.52 -3.41
C LEU A 53 0.08 -15.02 -3.63
N ALA A 54 0.61 -15.75 -2.63
CA ALA A 54 0.76 -17.20 -2.73
C ALA A 54 -0.59 -17.89 -2.89
N ARG A 55 -1.62 -17.41 -2.20
CA ARG A 55 -2.97 -17.96 -2.27
C ARG A 55 -3.68 -17.62 -3.58
N LYS A 56 -3.56 -16.38 -4.06
CA LYS A 56 -4.29 -15.90 -5.25
C LYS A 56 -3.57 -16.12 -6.57
N THR A 57 -2.26 -16.27 -6.55
CA THR A 57 -1.45 -16.49 -7.76
C THR A 57 -0.67 -17.80 -7.64
N SER A 58 0.59 -17.72 -7.25
CA SER A 58 1.42 -18.88 -7.00
C SER A 58 2.49 -18.55 -5.98
N ARG A 59 3.11 -19.58 -5.41
CA ARG A 59 4.22 -19.39 -4.48
C ARG A 59 5.41 -18.72 -5.18
N GLU A 60 5.65 -19.09 -6.43
CA GLU A 60 6.72 -18.50 -7.22
C GLU A 60 6.54 -16.99 -7.40
N VAL A 61 5.33 -16.55 -7.77
CA VAL A 61 5.01 -15.13 -7.91
C VAL A 61 5.17 -14.42 -6.57
N ALA A 62 4.65 -15.03 -5.50
CA ALA A 62 4.74 -14.45 -4.16
C ALA A 62 6.20 -14.24 -3.74
N ASP A 63 7.06 -15.25 -3.96
CA ASP A 63 8.46 -15.17 -3.61
C ASP A 63 9.19 -14.12 -4.45
N ASN A 64 8.91 -14.06 -5.74
CA ASN A 64 9.52 -13.09 -6.64
C ASN A 64 9.15 -11.64 -6.25
N ILE A 65 7.89 -11.39 -5.94
CA ILE A 65 7.44 -10.06 -5.52
C ILE A 65 8.03 -9.72 -4.15
N SER A 66 8.04 -10.65 -3.20
CA SER A 66 8.62 -10.42 -1.88
C SER A 66 10.10 -10.08 -1.97
N ASN A 67 10.87 -10.80 -2.79
CA ASN A 67 12.28 -10.53 -3.00
C ASN A 67 12.49 -9.16 -3.64
N PHE A 68 11.65 -8.82 -4.62
CA PHE A 68 11.69 -7.51 -5.26
C PHE A 68 11.45 -6.40 -4.25
N LEU A 69 10.38 -6.50 -3.46
CA LEU A 69 10.01 -5.47 -2.50
C LEU A 69 11.06 -5.30 -1.40
N THR A 70 11.71 -6.39 -0.99
CA THR A 70 12.74 -6.34 0.03
C THR A 70 14.02 -5.65 -0.47
N ALA A 71 14.33 -5.78 -1.74
CA ALA A 71 15.59 -5.30 -2.32
C ALA A 71 15.48 -3.95 -3.03
N HIS A 72 14.27 -3.52 -3.43
CA HIS A 72 14.11 -2.34 -4.26
C HIS A 72 14.34 -1.04 -3.48
N PRO A 73 15.15 -0.10 -4.00
CA PRO A 73 15.52 1.10 -3.26
C PRO A 73 14.36 2.07 -2.99
N PHE A 74 13.27 2.00 -3.77
CA PHE A 74 12.09 2.86 -3.59
C PHE A 74 10.97 2.18 -2.82
N VAL A 75 11.27 1.07 -2.18
CA VAL A 75 10.40 0.44 -1.17
C VAL A 75 11.05 0.73 0.18
N GLU A 76 10.35 1.49 1.02
CA GLU A 76 10.86 1.89 2.32
C GLU A 76 10.21 1.06 3.41
N LYS A 77 11.05 0.41 4.21
CA LYS A 77 10.57 -0.40 5.33
C LYS A 77 10.36 0.49 6.54
N ILE A 78 9.14 0.47 7.07
CA ILE A 78 8.72 1.31 8.19
C ILE A 78 8.54 0.45 9.43
N ASP A 79 9.12 0.89 10.55
CA ASP A 79 8.87 0.26 11.84
C ASP A 79 7.67 0.93 12.49
N THR A 80 6.67 0.12 12.86
CA THR A 80 5.47 0.61 13.51
C THR A 80 5.52 0.27 15.00
N PHE A 81 5.77 1.29 15.83
CA PHE A 81 5.90 1.09 17.27
C PHE A 81 4.62 1.36 18.04
N TYR A 82 3.62 1.97 17.37
CA TYR A 82 2.37 2.35 18.00
C TYR A 82 1.19 1.81 17.19
N GLN A 83 0.22 1.22 17.90
CA GLN A 83 -1.00 0.70 17.29
C GLN A 83 -2.17 1.62 17.62
N PHE A 84 -2.66 2.34 16.60
CA PHE A 84 -3.76 3.30 16.77
C PHE A 84 -5.13 2.65 16.86
N ARG A 85 -5.31 1.46 16.25
CA ARG A 85 -6.54 0.68 16.26
C ARG A 85 -7.78 1.47 15.82
N LEU A 86 -7.64 2.24 14.73
CA LEU A 86 -8.72 3.09 14.25
C LEU A 86 -9.83 2.31 13.55
N ILE A 87 -9.53 1.13 13.00
CA ILE A 87 -10.49 0.27 12.34
C ILE A 87 -10.89 -0.83 13.30
N SER A 88 -12.20 -0.90 13.63
CA SER A 88 -12.71 -1.90 14.57
C SER A 88 -13.40 -3.08 13.88
N GLU A 89 -13.88 -2.91 12.64
CA GLU A 89 -14.58 -3.96 11.92
C GLU A 89 -13.65 -5.09 11.47
N ASP A 90 -12.43 -4.74 11.07
CA ASP A 90 -11.41 -5.72 10.69
C ASP A 90 -10.06 -5.22 11.19
N GLU A 91 -9.59 -5.82 12.29
CA GLU A 91 -8.34 -5.41 12.93
C GLU A 91 -7.11 -5.66 12.06
N ASP A 92 -7.17 -6.62 11.12
CA ASP A 92 -6.07 -6.87 10.19
C ASP A 92 -5.78 -5.67 9.30
N ASP A 93 -6.78 -4.82 9.04
CA ASP A 93 -6.59 -3.61 8.23
C ASP A 93 -5.75 -2.56 8.93
N ASN A 94 -5.66 -2.60 10.26
CA ASN A 94 -4.94 -1.59 11.03
C ASN A 94 -3.44 -1.54 10.74
N LYS A 95 -2.83 -2.63 10.27
CA LYS A 95 -1.40 -2.61 9.92
C LYS A 95 -1.10 -1.60 8.81
N PHE A 96 -2.01 -1.43 7.85
CA PHE A 96 -1.85 -0.45 6.77
C PHE A 96 -2.00 0.97 7.30
N VAL A 97 -2.96 1.19 8.19
CA VAL A 97 -3.20 2.50 8.81
C VAL A 97 -2.00 2.91 9.66
N ASP A 98 -1.52 2.01 10.51
CA ASP A 98 -0.39 2.30 11.40
C ASP A 98 0.88 2.60 10.58
N CYS A 99 1.09 1.87 9.49
CA CYS A 99 2.21 2.12 8.59
C CYS A 99 2.09 3.49 7.91
N ALA A 100 0.89 3.84 7.44
CA ALA A 100 0.68 5.14 6.80
C ALA A 100 0.95 6.30 7.75
N ILE A 101 0.56 6.16 9.01
CA ILE A 101 0.80 7.18 10.03
C ILE A 101 2.30 7.28 10.34
N ALA A 102 2.95 6.13 10.62
CA ALA A 102 4.37 6.10 10.96
C ALA A 102 5.25 6.61 9.81
N ALA A 103 4.86 6.34 8.59
CA ALA A 103 5.60 6.76 7.38
C ALA A 103 5.29 8.21 6.99
N ASN A 104 4.28 8.83 7.58
CA ASN A 104 3.74 10.10 7.11
C ASN A 104 3.42 10.03 5.61
N ALA A 105 2.73 8.98 5.21
CA ALA A 105 2.42 8.73 3.81
C ALA A 105 1.44 9.78 3.27
N ALA A 106 1.59 10.11 1.99
CA ALA A 106 0.68 11.04 1.32
C ALA A 106 -0.74 10.47 1.25
N CYS A 107 -0.85 9.15 1.05
CA CYS A 107 -2.15 8.48 1.10
C CYS A 107 -1.99 6.97 1.30
N LEU A 108 -3.09 6.38 1.72
CA LEU A 108 -3.30 4.93 1.77
C LEU A 108 -4.32 4.61 0.67
N VAL A 109 -3.93 3.77 -0.28
CA VAL A 109 -4.81 3.41 -1.40
C VAL A 109 -5.48 2.08 -1.10
N SER A 110 -6.79 2.09 -1.04
CA SER A 110 -7.61 0.89 -0.80
C SER A 110 -9.00 1.07 -1.38
N ASN A 111 -9.53 0.00 -1.96
CA ASN A 111 -10.92 -0.07 -2.39
C ASN A 111 -11.84 -0.65 -1.32
N ASP A 112 -11.29 -1.07 -0.18
CA ASP A 112 -12.06 -1.65 0.90
C ASP A 112 -12.79 -0.54 1.68
N ARG A 113 -14.12 -0.71 1.81
CA ARG A 113 -14.97 0.25 2.51
C ARG A 113 -14.62 0.41 3.98
N HIS A 114 -13.97 -0.57 4.61
CA HIS A 114 -13.58 -0.48 6.02
C HIS A 114 -12.67 0.71 6.29
N PHE A 115 -11.87 1.11 5.30
CA PHE A 115 -10.96 2.25 5.45
C PHE A 115 -11.67 3.60 5.40
N GLN A 116 -12.94 3.65 4.99
CA GLN A 116 -13.67 4.92 4.90
C GLN A 116 -13.91 5.56 6.27
N ILE A 117 -13.88 4.77 7.35
CA ILE A 117 -13.99 5.29 8.73
C ILE A 117 -12.88 6.30 9.03
N LEU A 118 -11.72 6.17 8.37
CA LEU A 118 -10.58 7.05 8.61
C LEU A 118 -10.85 8.50 8.23
N LYS A 119 -11.82 8.74 7.37
CA LYS A 119 -12.23 10.10 6.97
C LYS A 119 -12.88 10.87 8.12
N HIS A 120 -13.33 10.17 9.18
CA HIS A 120 -13.93 10.77 10.36
C HIS A 120 -12.92 11.17 11.42
N PHE A 121 -11.64 10.86 11.24
CA PHE A 121 -10.60 11.20 12.20
C PHE A 121 -9.78 12.38 11.69
N ASP A 122 -9.74 13.45 12.50
CA ASP A 122 -8.89 14.61 12.18
C ASP A 122 -7.46 14.42 12.68
N PHE A 123 -7.30 13.60 13.71
CA PHE A 123 -5.98 13.29 14.25
C PHE A 123 -6.00 11.92 14.96
N PRO A 124 -5.08 11.00 14.61
CA PRO A 124 -4.15 11.12 13.49
C PRO A 124 -4.91 11.08 12.15
N LYS A 125 -4.47 11.91 11.22
CA LYS A 125 -5.13 11.99 9.90
C LYS A 125 -4.48 11.04 8.91
N VAL A 126 -5.29 10.23 8.25
CA VAL A 126 -4.85 9.36 7.16
C VAL A 126 -5.70 9.66 5.94
N ASN A 127 -5.04 10.03 4.86
CA ASN A 127 -5.72 10.32 3.59
C ASN A 127 -5.94 9.00 2.85
N VAL A 128 -7.19 8.56 2.77
CA VAL A 128 -7.55 7.31 2.09
C VAL A 128 -8.12 7.63 0.72
N LEU A 129 -7.56 7.00 -0.31
CA LEU A 129 -8.05 7.10 -1.68
C LEU A 129 -8.38 5.70 -2.20
N THR A 130 -9.47 5.58 -2.96
CA THR A 130 -9.67 4.40 -3.78
C THR A 130 -8.68 4.42 -4.93
N LEU A 131 -8.49 3.29 -5.62
CA LEU A 131 -7.62 3.26 -6.79
C LEU A 131 -8.10 4.26 -7.84
N SER A 132 -9.40 4.33 -8.07
CA SER A 132 -9.99 5.29 -9.02
C SER A 132 -9.69 6.74 -8.64
N GLU A 133 -9.85 7.09 -7.36
CA GLU A 133 -9.52 8.44 -6.87
C GLU A 133 -8.03 8.73 -7.03
N PHE A 134 -7.19 7.76 -6.75
CA PHE A 134 -5.75 7.90 -6.92
C PHE A 134 -5.39 8.19 -8.38
N LEU A 135 -6.00 7.45 -9.31
CA LEU A 135 -5.77 7.65 -10.74
C LEU A 135 -6.22 9.03 -11.22
N GLN A 136 -7.35 9.52 -10.71
CA GLN A 136 -7.84 10.85 -11.04
C GLN A 136 -6.91 11.95 -10.55
N GLN A 137 -6.33 11.76 -9.35
CA GLN A 137 -5.51 12.79 -8.73
C GLN A 137 -4.06 12.78 -9.25
N PHE A 138 -3.50 11.61 -9.55
CA PHE A 138 -2.09 11.46 -9.87
C PHE A 138 -1.81 10.85 -11.25
N GLY A 139 -2.85 10.32 -11.88
CA GLY A 139 -2.73 9.68 -13.18
C GLY A 139 -2.56 10.62 -14.37
#